data_c056c7d74fe706ab77572c5a6ddad945
#
_entry.id   c056c7d74fe706ab77572c5a6ddad945
#
_cell.length_a   1.000
_cell.length_b   1.000
_cell.length_c   1.000
_cell.angle_alpha   90.00
_cell.angle_beta   90.00
_cell.angle_gamma   90.00
#
_symmetry.space_group_name_H-M   'P 1'
#
loop_
_entity.id
_entity.type
_entity.pdbx_description
1 polymer ?
#
loop_
_entity_poly.entity_id
_entity_poly.type
_entity_poly.pdbx_seq_one_letter_code
_entity_poly.pdbx_strand_id
1 'polypeptide(L)'
;TVSVISGASGSGKSSLIKLLNGVIPQFVNADIKGDIIVDDDDISQKDVAARSDFISTVFQNPKSQFYSINTTDEIVFALENRNLPKDEIVDTVKEYTEILGTKKLLDRDIFKLSGGEKQLVAITAVACMKQKVYIFDEPSASLDIDAIKRLKSAIKTLKELGKIIVIVEHRLYYLKDI
;
A
#
# COMPACT_ATOMS: atom_id res chain seq x y z
N THR A 1 9.75 -9.17 6.07
CA THR A 1 9.66 -10.27 5.05
C THR A 1 9.03 -9.74 3.79
N VAL A 2 9.49 -10.20 2.61
CA VAL A 2 8.90 -9.88 1.30
C VAL A 2 8.50 -11.17 0.60
N SER A 3 7.25 -11.27 0.19
CA SER A 3 6.72 -12.37 -0.61
C SER A 3 6.25 -11.85 -1.96
N VAL A 4 6.60 -12.55 -3.03
CA VAL A 4 6.21 -12.16 -4.40
C VAL A 4 5.30 -13.21 -4.99
N ILE A 5 4.16 -12.77 -5.52
CA ILE A 5 3.17 -13.59 -6.21
C ILE A 5 3.24 -13.25 -7.69
N SER A 6 3.63 -14.21 -8.50
CA SER A 6 3.69 -14.07 -9.95
C SER A 6 2.88 -15.17 -10.65
N GLY A 7 2.42 -14.91 -11.85
CA GLY A 7 1.67 -15.87 -12.64
C GLY A 7 0.96 -15.22 -13.83
N ALA A 8 0.41 -16.02 -14.73
CA ALA A 8 -0.30 -15.55 -15.92
C ALA A 8 -1.51 -14.66 -15.56
N SER A 9 -1.95 -13.85 -16.51
CA SER A 9 -3.22 -13.11 -16.35
C SER A 9 -4.37 -14.10 -16.14
N GLY A 10 -5.30 -13.78 -15.24
CA GLY A 10 -6.42 -14.67 -14.90
C GLY A 10 -6.08 -15.79 -13.90
N SER A 11 -4.85 -15.90 -13.39
CA SER A 11 -4.46 -16.95 -12.42
C SER A 11 -4.98 -16.74 -10.99
N GLY A 12 -5.81 -15.72 -10.75
CA GLY A 12 -6.41 -15.47 -9.43
C GLY A 12 -5.64 -14.54 -8.51
N LYS A 13 -4.55 -13.91 -8.95
CA LYS A 13 -3.72 -13.00 -8.12
C LYS A 13 -4.53 -11.86 -7.50
N SER A 14 -5.32 -11.15 -8.32
CA SER A 14 -6.17 -10.06 -7.84
C SER A 14 -7.31 -10.55 -6.95
N SER A 15 -7.79 -11.79 -7.16
CA SER A 15 -8.78 -12.42 -6.26
C SER A 15 -8.18 -12.71 -4.89
N LEU A 16 -6.93 -13.16 -4.85
CA LEU A 16 -6.20 -13.35 -3.59
C LEU A 16 -6.01 -12.02 -2.84
N ILE A 17 -5.64 -10.93 -3.52
CA ILE A 17 -5.56 -9.61 -2.90
C ILE A 17 -6.92 -9.20 -2.33
N LYS A 18 -7.99 -9.34 -3.10
CA LYS A 18 -9.35 -9.02 -2.66
C LYS A 18 -9.81 -9.88 -1.47
N LEU A 19 -9.35 -11.12 -1.40
CA LEU A 19 -9.58 -11.99 -0.26
C LEU A 19 -8.84 -11.49 0.98
N LEU A 20 -7.56 -11.15 0.85
CA LEU A 20 -6.73 -10.68 1.97
C LEU A 20 -7.24 -9.35 2.54
N ASN A 21 -7.61 -8.39 1.70
CA ASN A 21 -8.10 -7.08 2.15
C ASN A 21 -9.60 -7.05 2.48
N GLY A 22 -10.33 -8.17 2.36
CA GLY A 22 -11.72 -8.30 2.77
C GLY A 22 -12.77 -7.90 1.73
N VAL A 23 -12.38 -7.42 0.56
CA VAL A 23 -13.32 -7.13 -0.55
C VAL A 23 -14.09 -8.39 -0.94
N ILE A 24 -13.44 -9.55 -0.86
CA ILE A 24 -14.07 -10.85 -0.87
C ILE A 24 -14.11 -11.33 0.59
N PRO A 25 -15.26 -11.72 1.15
CA PRO A 25 -16.57 -11.88 0.54
C PRO A 25 -17.49 -10.66 0.63
N GLN A 26 -17.07 -9.55 1.25
CA GLN A 26 -17.97 -8.45 1.61
C GLN A 26 -18.73 -7.84 0.41
N PHE A 27 -18.04 -7.67 -0.73
CA PHE A 27 -18.61 -7.07 -1.94
C PHE A 27 -18.70 -8.04 -3.12
N VAL A 28 -18.10 -9.22 -3.00
CA VAL A 28 -18.10 -10.25 -4.05
C VAL A 28 -18.37 -11.59 -3.38
N ASN A 29 -19.53 -12.17 -3.64
CA ASN A 29 -19.91 -13.46 -3.07
C ASN A 29 -18.92 -14.56 -3.46
N ALA A 30 -18.39 -15.26 -2.46
CA ALA A 30 -17.52 -16.42 -2.64
C ALA A 30 -17.58 -17.32 -1.40
N ASP A 31 -17.44 -18.62 -1.61
CA ASP A 31 -17.21 -19.57 -0.53
C ASP A 31 -15.73 -19.59 -0.18
N ILE A 32 -15.41 -19.22 1.07
CA ILE A 32 -14.03 -19.18 1.57
C ILE A 32 -13.83 -20.37 2.51
N LYS A 33 -12.70 -21.07 2.34
CA LYS A 33 -12.24 -22.13 3.24
C LYS A 33 -10.80 -21.84 3.66
N GLY A 34 -10.54 -21.93 4.94
CA GLY A 34 -9.24 -21.63 5.54
C GLY A 34 -9.25 -20.32 6.31
N ASP A 35 -8.14 -20.00 6.94
CA ASP A 35 -7.98 -18.89 7.87
C ASP A 35 -6.96 -17.87 7.36
N ILE A 36 -7.13 -16.61 7.73
CA ILE A 36 -6.17 -15.52 7.47
C ILE A 36 -5.72 -15.02 8.83
N ILE A 37 -4.47 -15.30 9.17
CA ILE A 37 -3.89 -14.97 10.48
C ILE A 37 -2.78 -13.93 10.29
N VAL A 38 -2.84 -12.86 11.05
CA VAL A 38 -1.82 -11.81 11.11
C VAL A 38 -1.41 -11.60 12.56
N ASP A 39 -0.17 -11.93 12.94
CA ASP A 39 0.36 -11.82 14.31
C ASP A 39 -0.57 -12.45 15.36
N ASP A 40 -0.98 -13.68 15.22
CA ASP A 40 -1.90 -14.42 16.10
C ASP A 40 -3.37 -13.97 16.06
N ASP A 41 -3.71 -12.89 15.36
CA ASP A 41 -5.08 -12.46 15.13
C ASP A 41 -5.68 -13.16 13.91
N ASP A 42 -6.78 -13.87 14.10
CA ASP A 42 -7.61 -14.38 13.00
C ASP A 42 -8.48 -13.23 12.45
N ILE A 43 -8.19 -12.84 11.22
CA ILE A 43 -8.90 -11.77 10.51
C ILE A 43 -9.87 -12.30 9.44
N SER A 44 -10.07 -13.62 9.36
CA SER A 44 -10.85 -14.28 8.29
C SER A 44 -12.28 -13.77 8.20
N GLN A 45 -12.91 -13.48 9.35
CA GLN A 45 -14.29 -13.03 9.44
C GLN A 45 -14.42 -11.49 9.59
N LYS A 46 -13.30 -10.76 9.64
CA LYS A 46 -13.31 -9.30 9.72
C LYS A 46 -13.72 -8.69 8.38
N ASP A 47 -14.50 -7.63 8.42
CA ASP A 47 -14.85 -6.83 7.24
C ASP A 47 -13.64 -6.00 6.72
N VAL A 48 -13.82 -5.30 5.61
CA VAL A 48 -12.77 -4.45 5.00
C VAL A 48 -12.26 -3.40 5.99
N ALA A 49 -13.17 -2.76 6.75
CA ALA A 49 -12.81 -1.72 7.69
C ALA A 49 -11.92 -2.28 8.83
N ALA A 50 -12.34 -3.39 9.46
CA ALA A 50 -11.55 -4.04 10.51
C ALA A 50 -10.23 -4.64 9.99
N ARG A 51 -10.18 -5.16 8.75
CA ARG A 51 -8.92 -5.63 8.14
C ARG A 51 -7.96 -4.50 7.82
N SER A 52 -8.44 -3.28 7.60
CA SER A 52 -7.58 -2.11 7.37
C SER A 52 -6.69 -1.77 8.56
N ASP A 53 -6.96 -2.33 9.75
CA ASP A 53 -6.07 -2.20 10.91
C ASP A 53 -4.83 -3.08 10.81
N PHE A 54 -4.87 -4.11 9.99
CA PHE A 54 -3.78 -5.09 9.82
C PHE A 54 -3.07 -4.95 8.46
N ILE A 55 -3.83 -4.65 7.41
CA ILE A 55 -3.40 -4.71 6.01
C ILE A 55 -3.66 -3.39 5.31
N SER A 56 -2.65 -2.86 4.65
CA SER A 56 -2.77 -1.76 3.69
C SER A 56 -2.51 -2.24 2.28
N THR A 57 -3.25 -1.73 1.31
CA THR A 57 -3.11 -2.10 -0.12
C THR A 57 -2.78 -0.89 -0.97
N VAL A 58 -1.72 -1.00 -1.77
CA VAL A 58 -1.39 -0.07 -2.86
C VAL A 58 -1.80 -0.72 -4.17
N PHE A 59 -2.80 -0.15 -4.84
CA PHE A 59 -3.34 -0.71 -6.08
C PHE A 59 -2.51 -0.33 -7.30
N GLN A 60 -2.69 -1.07 -8.39
CA GLN A 60 -2.00 -0.90 -9.67
C GLN A 60 -2.09 0.52 -10.23
N ASN A 61 -3.26 1.16 -10.11
CA ASN A 61 -3.47 2.54 -10.56
C ASN A 61 -3.65 3.46 -9.36
N PRO A 62 -2.62 4.18 -8.91
CA PRO A 62 -2.72 5.09 -7.77
C PRO A 62 -3.75 6.22 -8.00
N LYS A 63 -4.04 6.59 -9.25
CA LYS A 63 -5.03 7.63 -9.56
C LYS A 63 -6.44 7.25 -9.09
N SER A 64 -6.77 5.97 -9.06
CA SER A 64 -8.08 5.49 -8.60
C SER A 64 -8.21 5.43 -7.08
N GLN A 65 -7.11 5.66 -6.35
CA GLN A 65 -7.09 5.66 -4.89
C GLN A 65 -7.21 7.06 -4.27
N PHE A 66 -6.90 8.10 -5.03
CA PHE A 66 -6.84 9.46 -4.49
C PHE A 66 -8.22 10.08 -4.31
N TYR A 67 -8.44 10.64 -3.14
CA TYR A 67 -9.64 11.38 -2.74
C TYR A 67 -9.40 12.89 -2.72
N SER A 68 -8.15 13.32 -2.54
CA SER A 68 -7.76 14.71 -2.40
C SER A 68 -7.07 15.26 -3.65
N ILE A 69 -7.07 16.58 -3.79
CA ILE A 69 -6.32 17.29 -4.84
C ILE A 69 -4.89 17.57 -4.38
N ASN A 70 -4.72 17.81 -3.08
CA ASN A 70 -3.44 18.09 -2.45
C ASN A 70 -2.81 16.81 -1.89
N THR A 71 -1.50 16.64 -2.09
CA THR A 71 -0.76 15.46 -1.64
C THR A 71 -0.70 15.33 -0.12
N THR A 72 -0.60 16.43 0.62
CA THR A 72 -0.57 16.40 2.09
C THR A 72 -1.94 15.93 2.61
N ASP A 73 -3.03 16.50 2.08
CA ASP A 73 -4.38 16.09 2.45
C ASP A 73 -4.63 14.60 2.15
N GLU A 74 -4.12 14.11 1.02
CA GLU A 74 -4.20 12.68 0.67
C GLU A 74 -3.46 11.78 1.67
N ILE A 75 -2.25 12.19 2.09
CA ILE A 75 -1.45 11.42 3.04
C ILE A 75 -2.10 11.39 4.43
N VAL A 76 -2.71 12.48 4.87
CA VAL A 76 -3.34 12.56 6.19
C VAL A 76 -4.75 11.97 6.23
N PHE A 77 -5.43 11.86 5.09
CA PHE A 77 -6.84 11.46 4.98
C PHE A 77 -7.19 10.22 5.81
N ALA A 78 -6.41 9.16 5.69
CA ALA A 78 -6.67 7.91 6.41
C ALA A 78 -6.41 8.04 7.93
N LEU A 79 -5.47 8.89 8.35
CA LEU A 79 -5.16 9.16 9.75
C LEU A 79 -6.27 9.99 10.41
N GLU A 80 -6.81 10.98 9.68
CA GLU A 80 -7.95 11.79 10.13
C GLU A 80 -9.21 10.93 10.28
N ASN A 81 -9.48 10.03 9.34
CA ASN A 81 -10.61 9.10 9.43
C ASN A 81 -10.52 8.14 10.63
N ARG A 82 -9.34 7.94 11.19
CA ARG A 82 -9.13 7.21 12.45
C ARG A 82 -9.21 8.07 13.69
N ASN A 83 -9.55 9.36 13.53
CA ASN A 83 -9.63 10.34 14.62
C ASN A 83 -8.33 10.44 15.43
N LEU A 84 -7.16 10.30 14.81
CA LEU A 84 -5.89 10.49 15.49
C LEU A 84 -5.71 11.97 15.88
N PRO A 85 -5.04 12.26 17.01
CA PRO A 85 -4.71 13.62 17.41
C PRO A 85 -3.84 14.32 16.35
N LYS A 86 -4.09 15.62 16.15
CA LYS A 86 -3.37 16.41 15.13
C LYS A 86 -1.85 16.32 15.25
N ASP A 87 -1.33 16.39 16.47
CA ASP A 87 0.11 16.34 16.71
C ASP A 87 0.69 14.98 16.29
N GLU A 88 -0.02 13.88 16.57
CA GLU A 88 0.38 12.53 16.13
C GLU A 88 0.36 12.40 14.61
N ILE A 89 -0.63 12.99 13.93
CA ILE A 89 -0.69 13.02 12.46
C ILE A 89 0.54 13.75 11.90
N VAL A 90 0.83 14.95 12.42
CA VAL A 90 1.97 15.78 11.97
C VAL A 90 3.29 15.03 12.14
N ASP A 91 3.51 14.44 13.32
CA ASP A 91 4.74 13.70 13.60
C ASP A 91 4.87 12.46 12.72
N THR A 92 3.78 11.72 12.52
CA THR A 92 3.75 10.54 11.65
C THR A 92 4.05 10.90 10.19
N VAL A 93 3.42 11.94 9.67
CA VAL A 93 3.66 12.40 8.28
C VAL A 93 5.11 12.85 8.11
N LYS A 94 5.64 13.61 9.07
CA LYS A 94 7.04 14.04 9.04
C LYS A 94 8.00 12.85 9.04
N GLU A 95 7.80 11.89 9.95
CA GLU A 95 8.62 10.67 10.04
C GLU A 95 8.62 9.90 8.72
N TYR A 96 7.46 9.54 8.21
CA TYR A 96 7.38 8.67 7.03
C TYR A 96 7.76 9.37 5.72
N THR A 97 7.53 10.67 5.61
CA THR A 97 7.99 11.44 4.44
C THR A 97 9.52 11.60 4.42
N GLU A 98 10.18 11.67 5.57
CA GLU A 98 11.64 11.66 5.66
C GLU A 98 12.21 10.28 5.34
N ILE A 99 11.70 9.22 5.98
CA ILE A 99 12.15 7.83 5.78
C ILE A 99 12.00 7.40 4.31
N LEU A 100 10.88 7.74 3.67
CA LEU A 100 10.60 7.38 2.27
C LEU A 100 11.14 8.39 1.25
N GLY A 101 11.74 9.50 1.69
CA GLY A 101 12.29 10.54 0.82
C GLY A 101 11.22 11.29 0.01
N THR A 102 9.99 11.38 0.53
CA THR A 102 8.84 11.96 -0.16
C THR A 102 8.48 13.36 0.32
N LYS A 103 9.22 13.95 1.26
CA LYS A 103 8.99 15.27 1.85
C LYS A 103 8.77 16.37 0.79
N LYS A 104 9.54 16.34 -0.30
CA LYS A 104 9.41 17.28 -1.44
C LYS A 104 8.10 17.17 -2.22
N LEU A 105 7.32 16.11 -1.97
CA LEU A 105 6.03 15.89 -2.60
C LEU A 105 4.87 16.45 -1.78
N LEU A 106 5.10 16.92 -0.55
CA LEU A 106 4.08 17.58 0.26
C LEU A 106 3.61 18.89 -0.39
N ASP A 107 2.39 19.28 -0.10
CA ASP A 107 1.73 20.54 -0.54
C ASP A 107 1.72 20.72 -2.06
N ARG A 108 1.64 19.62 -2.82
CA ARG A 108 1.59 19.64 -4.27
C ARG A 108 0.22 19.19 -4.81
N ASP A 109 -0.11 19.70 -5.96
CA ASP A 109 -1.27 19.25 -6.72
C ASP A 109 -1.00 17.84 -7.29
N ILE A 110 -1.80 16.86 -6.87
CA ILE A 110 -1.67 15.46 -7.29
C ILE A 110 -1.75 15.29 -8.82
N PHE A 111 -2.58 16.08 -9.49
CA PHE A 111 -2.75 15.98 -10.94
C PHE A 111 -1.50 16.39 -11.72
N LYS A 112 -0.65 17.24 -11.13
CA LYS A 112 0.61 17.70 -11.73
C LYS A 112 1.79 16.75 -11.47
N LEU A 113 1.61 15.71 -10.67
CA LEU A 113 2.64 14.72 -10.39
C LEU A 113 2.81 13.74 -11.54
N SER A 114 4.05 13.28 -11.75
CA SER A 114 4.36 12.12 -12.60
C SER A 114 3.74 10.83 -12.02
N GLY A 115 3.64 9.77 -12.84
CA GLY A 115 3.14 8.48 -12.40
C GLY A 115 3.94 7.91 -11.21
N GLY A 116 5.25 8.04 -11.25
CA GLY A 116 6.13 7.59 -10.16
C GLY A 116 5.99 8.41 -8.88
N GLU A 117 5.78 9.73 -8.98
CA GLU A 117 5.52 10.57 -7.82
C GLU A 117 4.15 10.23 -7.20
N LYS A 118 3.12 9.99 -8.02
CA LYS A 118 1.81 9.51 -7.55
C LYS A 118 1.93 8.18 -6.80
N GLN A 119 2.71 7.24 -7.33
CA GLN A 119 2.96 5.97 -6.67
C GLN A 119 3.62 6.16 -5.30
N LEU A 120 4.61 7.05 -5.20
CA LEU A 120 5.27 7.35 -3.93
C LEU A 120 4.33 8.03 -2.93
N VAL A 121 3.45 8.93 -3.36
CA VAL A 121 2.41 9.52 -2.49
C VAL A 121 1.49 8.44 -1.95
N ALA A 122 0.97 7.53 -2.80
CA ALA A 122 0.14 6.42 -2.37
C ALA A 122 0.85 5.50 -1.37
N ILE A 123 2.13 5.18 -1.61
CA ILE A 123 2.94 4.38 -0.68
C ILE A 123 3.13 5.12 0.66
N THR A 124 3.39 6.42 0.62
CA THR A 124 3.56 7.23 1.84
C THR A 124 2.26 7.27 2.64
N ALA A 125 1.12 7.49 1.99
CA ALA A 125 -0.19 7.50 2.65
C ALA A 125 -0.46 6.18 3.39
N VAL A 126 -0.27 5.03 2.73
CA VAL A 126 -0.47 3.73 3.38
C VAL A 126 0.60 3.45 4.44
N ALA A 127 1.84 3.92 4.27
CA ALA A 127 2.91 3.72 5.24
C ALA A 127 2.64 4.46 6.55
N CYS A 128 2.08 5.67 6.47
CA CYS A 128 1.67 6.46 7.64
C CYS A 128 0.62 5.74 8.51
N MET A 129 -0.13 4.82 7.95
CA MET A 129 -1.10 3.99 8.69
C MET A 129 -0.44 2.97 9.63
N LYS A 130 0.86 2.72 9.50
CA LYS A 130 1.71 1.85 10.37
C LYS A 130 1.28 0.38 10.45
N GLN A 131 0.45 -0.13 9.52
CA GLN A 131 0.01 -1.52 9.53
C GLN A 131 1.19 -2.50 9.50
N LYS A 132 0.88 -3.77 9.80
CA LYS A 132 1.83 -4.86 9.78
C LYS A 132 2.11 -5.36 8.37
N VAL A 133 1.06 -5.46 7.56
CA VAL A 133 1.10 -6.04 6.21
C VAL A 133 0.82 -4.99 5.15
N TYR A 134 1.67 -4.96 4.13
CA TYR A 134 1.51 -4.11 2.94
C TYR A 134 1.38 -4.98 1.71
N ILE A 135 0.30 -4.78 0.95
CA ILE A 135 0.05 -5.45 -0.32
C ILE A 135 0.28 -4.45 -1.45
N PHE A 136 1.07 -4.84 -2.43
CA PHE A 136 1.31 -4.07 -3.65
C PHE A 136 0.77 -4.85 -4.85
N ASP A 137 -0.22 -4.29 -5.54
CA ASP A 137 -0.82 -4.89 -6.74
C ASP A 137 -0.21 -4.24 -7.99
N GLU A 138 0.68 -4.97 -8.67
CA GLU A 138 1.41 -4.55 -9.88
C GLU A 138 1.98 -3.11 -9.79
N PRO A 139 2.73 -2.77 -8.73
CA PRO A 139 3.11 -1.40 -8.45
C PRO A 139 4.05 -0.78 -9.49
N SER A 140 4.66 -1.58 -10.38
CA SER A 140 5.57 -1.11 -11.42
C SER A 140 4.92 -0.93 -12.80
N ALA A 141 3.64 -1.25 -12.97
CA ALA A 141 3.00 -1.43 -14.28
C ALA A 141 3.15 -0.23 -15.24
N SER A 142 3.07 1.00 -14.71
CA SER A 142 3.12 2.24 -15.52
C SER A 142 4.32 3.13 -15.19
N LEU A 143 5.39 2.55 -14.60
CA LEU A 143 6.54 3.30 -14.14
C LEU A 143 7.71 3.23 -15.12
N ASP A 144 8.43 4.35 -15.25
CA ASP A 144 9.74 4.41 -15.88
C ASP A 144 10.83 3.83 -14.96
N ILE A 145 12.05 3.68 -15.49
CA ILE A 145 13.17 3.06 -14.78
C ILE A 145 13.52 3.79 -13.49
N ASP A 146 13.48 5.12 -13.48
CA ASP A 146 13.85 5.89 -12.29
C ASP A 146 12.74 5.87 -11.23
N ALA A 147 11.47 5.82 -11.64
CA ALA A 147 10.36 5.58 -10.73
C ALA A 147 10.41 4.16 -10.13
N ILE A 148 10.80 3.15 -10.91
CA ILE A 148 11.01 1.78 -10.41
C ILE A 148 12.14 1.73 -9.36
N LYS A 149 13.24 2.46 -9.54
CA LYS A 149 14.31 2.54 -8.53
C LYS A 149 13.80 3.13 -7.22
N ARG A 150 12.99 4.21 -7.30
CA ARG A 150 12.37 4.82 -6.11
C ARG A 150 11.37 3.89 -5.44
N LEU A 151 10.54 3.18 -6.21
CA LEU A 151 9.63 2.14 -5.71
C LEU A 151 10.42 1.05 -4.97
N LYS A 152 11.49 0.53 -5.58
CA LYS A 152 12.38 -0.47 -4.95
C LYS A 152 12.93 0.03 -3.62
N SER A 153 13.40 1.29 -3.57
CA SER A 153 13.89 1.90 -2.34
C SER A 153 12.82 1.96 -1.26
N ALA A 154 11.60 2.40 -1.60
CA ALA A 154 10.49 2.48 -0.65
C ALA A 154 10.10 1.09 -0.10
N ILE A 155 10.03 0.06 -0.95
CA ILE A 155 9.77 -1.32 -0.53
C ILE A 155 10.87 -1.83 0.41
N LYS A 156 12.14 -1.57 0.09
CA LYS A 156 13.28 -1.94 0.93
C LYS A 156 13.20 -1.28 2.30
N THR A 157 12.91 0.01 2.34
CA THR A 157 12.71 0.76 3.58
C THR A 157 11.60 0.15 4.44
N LEU A 158 10.43 -0.16 3.88
CA LEU A 158 9.34 -0.82 4.60
C LEU A 158 9.75 -2.20 5.13
N LYS A 159 10.54 -2.97 4.37
CA LYS A 159 11.10 -4.25 4.83
C LYS A 159 12.03 -4.04 6.03
N GLU A 160 12.91 -3.05 5.98
CA GLU A 160 13.85 -2.70 7.06
C GLU A 160 13.12 -2.24 8.34
N LEU A 161 11.94 -1.62 8.19
CA LEU A 161 11.02 -1.31 9.29
C LEU A 161 10.27 -2.54 9.84
N GLY A 162 10.64 -3.75 9.44
CA GLY A 162 10.06 -5.00 9.95
C GLY A 162 8.69 -5.35 9.39
N LYS A 163 8.25 -4.67 8.33
CA LYS A 163 6.93 -4.92 7.73
C LYS A 163 6.89 -6.21 6.92
N ILE A 164 5.71 -6.81 6.85
CA ILE A 164 5.39 -7.91 5.94
C ILE A 164 4.91 -7.31 4.62
N ILE A 165 5.53 -7.69 3.52
CA ILE A 165 5.24 -7.12 2.21
C ILE A 165 4.84 -8.25 1.26
N VAL A 166 3.68 -8.11 0.64
CA VAL A 166 3.18 -9.01 -0.40
C VAL A 166 3.11 -8.22 -1.70
N ILE A 167 3.80 -8.68 -2.73
CA ILE A 167 3.85 -8.00 -4.03
C ILE A 167 3.28 -8.93 -5.09
N VAL A 168 2.21 -8.53 -5.74
CA VAL A 168 1.77 -9.16 -6.99
C VAL A 168 2.46 -8.44 -8.14
N GLU A 169 3.24 -9.15 -8.95
CA GLU A 169 4.05 -8.51 -9.97
C GLU A 169 4.39 -9.46 -11.13
N HIS A 170 4.48 -8.87 -12.32
CA HIS A 170 4.98 -9.54 -13.53
C HIS A 170 6.44 -9.19 -13.83
N ARG A 171 6.89 -7.97 -13.47
CA ARG A 171 8.25 -7.49 -13.70
C ARG A 171 9.14 -7.78 -12.49
N LEU A 172 9.73 -8.97 -12.44
CA LEU A 172 10.48 -9.43 -11.25
C LEU A 172 11.90 -8.87 -11.14
N TYR A 173 12.46 -8.29 -12.20
CA TYR A 173 13.87 -7.90 -12.27
C TYR A 173 14.28 -6.86 -11.21
N TYR A 174 13.38 -5.95 -10.83
CA TYR A 174 13.70 -4.91 -9.85
C TYR A 174 13.58 -5.39 -8.41
N LEU A 175 12.92 -6.53 -8.18
CA LEU A 175 12.75 -7.14 -6.86
C LEU A 175 13.96 -7.97 -6.43
N LYS A 176 14.89 -8.22 -7.33
CA LYS A 176 16.16 -8.85 -7.01
C LYS A 176 16.87 -8.01 -5.93
N ASP A 177 17.38 -8.67 -4.89
CA ASP A 177 18.08 -8.07 -3.75
C ASP A 177 17.21 -7.21 -2.79
N ILE A 178 15.88 -7.43 -2.76
CA ILE A 178 14.96 -6.86 -1.73
C ILE A 178 14.81 -7.82 -0.53
#